data_337fccace3abeea042079d1fdf352798
#
_entry.id   337fccace3abeea042079d1fdf352798
#
_cell.length_a   1.000
_cell.length_b   1.000
_cell.length_c   1.000
_cell.angle_alpha   90.00
_cell.angle_beta   90.00
_cell.angle_gamma   90.00
#
_symmetry.space_group_name_H-M   'P 1'
#
loop_
_entity.id
_entity.type
_entity.pdbx_description
1 polymer ?
#
loop_
_entity_poly.entity_id
_entity_poly.type
_entity_poly.pdbx_seq_one_letter_code
_entity_poly.pdbx_strand_id
1 'polypeptide(L)'
;ARERHLQAPENIWNTIHQGYMPRLYEQTVNWDIYYASYVSTYIERDVRQLTQINSISDFTRFMVAIAARSGELLNYSSVAQDVGVSIDTIKRWTGILQTSGIVYLLQPYSNNHLKRAIKTPKIYMLDTGLMAWLTKWLTPETIQQGAKNGQFFESFVVSEIIKSFYNHGMEPPIYFYRDTNQKEIDLLIEYDKTIYPIEIKVTANPTKKMAKAFELLHQLPHNELSIAHGTIINQYPQKLWLAENLVALPIAYL
;
A
#
# COMPACT_ATOMS: atom_id res chain seq x y z
N ALA A 1 -5.54 -15.49 23.52
CA ALA A 1 -4.98 -14.27 22.93
C ALA A 1 -5.21 -13.13 23.93
N ARG A 2 -4.14 -12.52 24.46
CA ARG A 2 -4.26 -11.33 25.30
C ARG A 2 -4.79 -10.22 24.41
N GLU A 3 -5.99 -9.71 24.69
CA GLU A 3 -6.44 -8.43 24.15
C GLU A 3 -5.45 -7.36 24.64
N ARG A 4 -4.52 -6.98 23.77
CA ARG A 4 -3.74 -5.77 24.02
C ARG A 4 -4.72 -4.62 23.85
N HIS A 5 -4.88 -3.80 24.90
CA HIS A 5 -5.49 -2.48 24.77
C HIS A 5 -4.56 -1.64 23.87
N LEU A 6 -4.80 -1.72 22.58
CA LEU A 6 -4.09 -0.91 21.60
C LEU A 6 -4.62 0.52 21.72
N GLN A 7 -3.77 1.44 22.17
CA GLN A 7 -4.09 2.85 22.09
C GLN A 7 -4.05 3.24 20.62
N ALA A 8 -5.21 3.59 20.06
CA ALA A 8 -5.25 4.21 18.75
C ALA A 8 -4.41 5.50 18.78
N PRO A 9 -3.59 5.79 17.76
CA PRO A 9 -2.95 7.09 17.65
C PRO A 9 -4.03 8.17 17.71
N GLU A 10 -3.80 9.26 18.47
CA GLU A 10 -4.78 10.35 18.62
C GLU A 10 -5.30 10.88 17.29
N ASN A 11 -4.44 10.89 16.27
CA ASN A 11 -4.81 11.19 14.89
C ASN A 11 -3.96 10.36 13.92
N ILE A 12 -4.57 9.37 13.27
CA ILE A 12 -3.89 8.52 12.28
C ILE A 12 -3.30 9.32 11.11
N TRP A 13 -3.90 10.45 10.76
CA TRP A 13 -3.44 11.28 9.65
C TRP A 13 -2.10 11.94 9.92
N ASN A 14 -1.78 12.23 11.19
CA ASN A 14 -0.44 12.67 11.58
C ASN A 14 0.60 11.60 11.25
N THR A 15 0.31 10.35 11.60
CA THR A 15 1.20 9.21 11.31
C THR A 15 1.34 8.97 9.82
N ILE A 16 0.23 9.00 9.07
CA ILE A 16 0.22 8.83 7.60
C ILE A 16 1.06 9.92 6.93
N HIS A 17 0.92 11.18 7.37
CA HIS A 17 1.67 12.31 6.81
C HIS A 17 3.15 12.28 7.21
N GLN A 18 3.46 11.98 8.47
CA GLN A 18 4.84 11.93 8.96
C GLN A 18 5.62 10.77 8.33
N GLY A 19 4.96 9.63 8.07
CA GLY A 19 5.61 8.39 7.65
C GLY A 19 6.31 7.70 8.81
N TYR A 20 7.12 6.67 8.50
CA TYR A 20 7.77 5.84 9.51
C TYR A 20 9.30 5.90 9.48
N MET A 21 9.87 6.90 8.85
CA MET A 21 11.32 7.09 8.90
C MET A 21 11.78 7.42 10.33
N PRO A 22 12.62 6.58 10.98
CA PRO A 22 12.91 6.68 12.43
C PRO A 22 13.37 8.06 12.88
N ARG A 23 14.19 8.75 12.09
CA ARG A 23 14.72 10.08 12.43
C ARG A 23 13.65 11.17 12.52
N LEU A 24 12.47 10.98 11.88
CA LEU A 24 11.36 11.94 11.97
C LEU A 24 10.66 11.92 13.34
N TYR A 25 10.98 10.94 14.18
CA TYR A 25 10.49 10.84 15.57
C TYR A 25 11.45 11.46 16.58
N GLU A 26 12.58 12.00 16.13
CA GLU A 26 13.48 12.83 16.93
C GLU A 26 12.96 14.27 16.94
N GLN A 27 12.96 14.93 18.12
CA GLN A 27 12.30 16.24 18.35
C GLN A 27 12.82 17.42 17.50
N THR A 28 13.95 17.27 16.81
CA THR A 28 14.64 18.37 16.11
C THR A 28 14.58 18.29 14.60
N VAL A 29 13.93 17.25 14.03
CA VAL A 29 14.00 16.99 12.59
C VAL A 29 12.80 17.61 11.86
N ASN A 30 13.09 18.53 10.93
CA ASN A 30 12.08 19.10 10.06
C ASN A 30 11.70 18.10 8.94
N TRP A 31 10.41 17.82 8.80
CA TRP A 31 9.85 16.84 7.86
C TRP A 31 10.23 17.12 6.40
N ASP A 32 10.08 18.36 5.93
CA ASP A 32 10.36 18.74 4.53
C ASP A 32 11.86 18.64 4.22
N ILE A 33 12.71 19.19 5.12
CA ILE A 33 14.17 19.10 4.99
C ILE A 33 14.64 17.63 5.00
N TYR A 34 14.03 16.82 5.84
CA TYR A 34 14.38 15.40 5.92
C TYR A 34 14.12 14.67 4.60
N TYR A 35 12.90 14.76 4.06
CA TYR A 35 12.57 14.07 2.81
C TYR A 35 13.30 14.66 1.60
N ALA A 36 13.54 15.97 1.56
CA ALA A 36 14.38 16.57 0.55
C ALA A 36 15.79 15.99 0.56
N SER A 37 16.41 15.90 1.74
CA SER A 37 17.74 15.31 1.91
C SER A 37 17.75 13.81 1.63
N TYR A 38 16.73 13.09 2.07
CA TYR A 38 16.58 11.65 1.82
C TYR A 38 16.54 11.35 0.32
N VAL A 39 15.67 12.02 -0.42
CA VAL A 39 15.51 11.82 -1.87
C VAL A 39 16.79 12.19 -2.62
N SER A 40 17.43 13.32 -2.29
CA SER A 40 18.69 13.74 -2.89
C SER A 40 19.79 12.70 -2.65
N THR A 41 19.98 12.27 -1.39
CA THR A 41 21.02 11.29 -1.02
C THR A 41 20.75 9.92 -1.65
N TYR A 42 19.48 9.46 -1.66
CA TYR A 42 19.09 8.20 -2.29
C TYR A 42 19.39 8.22 -3.80
N ILE A 43 18.99 9.29 -4.49
CA ILE A 43 19.25 9.43 -5.93
C ILE A 43 20.75 9.47 -6.19
N GLU A 44 21.52 10.26 -5.42
CA GLU A 44 22.95 10.43 -5.65
C GLU A 44 23.76 9.17 -5.35
N ARG A 45 23.45 8.46 -4.28
CA ARG A 45 24.25 7.33 -3.81
C ARG A 45 23.80 6.00 -4.41
N ASP A 46 22.52 5.70 -4.33
CA ASP A 46 22.03 4.34 -4.65
C ASP A 46 21.62 4.23 -6.12
N VAL A 47 20.93 5.23 -6.64
CA VAL A 47 20.40 5.17 -8.00
C VAL A 47 21.48 5.43 -9.06
N ARG A 48 22.37 6.38 -8.85
CA ARG A 48 23.48 6.64 -9.79
C ARG A 48 24.47 5.48 -9.89
N GLN A 49 24.70 4.76 -8.78
CA GLN A 49 25.60 3.61 -8.79
C GLN A 49 24.98 2.38 -9.47
N LEU A 50 23.67 2.21 -9.37
CA LEU A 50 22.96 1.05 -9.93
C LEU A 50 22.56 1.23 -11.39
N THR A 51 22.50 2.46 -11.88
CA THR A 51 22.11 2.75 -13.25
C THR A 51 22.86 3.96 -13.79
N GLN A 52 23.24 3.91 -15.06
CA GLN A 52 23.67 5.09 -15.82
C GLN A 52 22.46 6.01 -16.05
N ILE A 53 22.00 6.70 -14.99
CA ILE A 53 20.92 7.69 -15.12
C ILE A 53 21.50 8.94 -15.76
N ASN A 54 21.11 9.16 -17.02
CA ASN A 54 21.52 10.35 -17.77
C ASN A 54 20.81 11.63 -17.29
N SER A 55 19.68 11.50 -16.55
CA SER A 55 18.88 12.63 -16.07
C SER A 55 18.28 12.37 -14.69
N ILE A 56 18.80 13.04 -13.68
CA ILE A 56 18.27 13.04 -12.31
C ILE A 56 16.83 13.60 -12.28
N SER A 57 16.57 14.64 -13.09
CA SER A 57 15.26 15.27 -13.11
C SER A 57 14.17 14.30 -13.62
N ASP A 58 14.48 13.42 -14.57
CA ASP A 58 13.56 12.43 -15.08
C ASP A 58 13.27 11.35 -14.04
N PHE A 59 14.29 10.92 -13.29
CA PHE A 59 14.10 9.99 -12.19
C PHE A 59 13.26 10.59 -11.06
N THR A 60 13.46 11.88 -10.74
CA THR A 60 12.62 12.56 -9.75
C THR A 60 11.17 12.65 -10.23
N ARG A 61 10.92 13.00 -11.51
CA ARG A 61 9.56 12.97 -12.10
C ARG A 61 8.95 11.57 -12.03
N PHE A 62 9.76 10.54 -12.30
CA PHE A 62 9.32 9.15 -12.16
C PHE A 62 8.90 8.83 -10.71
N MET A 63 9.68 9.19 -9.70
CA MET A 63 9.31 8.97 -8.30
C MET A 63 7.98 9.65 -7.93
N VAL A 64 7.78 10.89 -8.40
CA VAL A 64 6.51 11.63 -8.21
C VAL A 64 5.35 10.90 -8.92
N ALA A 65 5.55 10.44 -10.16
CA ALA A 65 4.54 9.71 -10.92
C ALA A 65 4.15 8.38 -10.26
N ILE A 66 5.09 7.67 -9.66
CA ILE A 66 4.86 6.44 -8.90
C ILE A 66 4.14 6.75 -7.59
N ALA A 67 4.57 7.75 -6.83
CA ALA A 67 3.93 8.14 -5.58
C ALA A 67 2.45 8.54 -5.79
N ALA A 68 2.16 9.28 -6.85
CA ALA A 68 0.79 9.67 -7.21
C ALA A 68 -0.12 8.48 -7.58
N ARG A 69 0.45 7.32 -7.92
CA ARG A 69 -0.25 6.10 -8.31
C ARG A 69 -0.22 4.98 -7.24
N SER A 70 0.23 5.29 -6.04
CA SER A 70 0.21 4.30 -4.94
C SER A 70 -1.22 3.75 -4.75
N GLY A 71 -1.38 2.42 -4.69
CA GLY A 71 -2.68 1.74 -4.65
C GLY A 71 -3.35 1.51 -6.02
N GLU A 72 -2.77 1.99 -7.11
CA GLU A 72 -3.32 1.83 -8.46
C GLU A 72 -2.61 0.68 -9.24
N LEU A 73 -3.29 0.15 -10.27
CA LEU A 73 -2.66 -0.79 -11.20
C LEU A 73 -1.50 -0.11 -11.93
N LEU A 74 -0.33 -0.74 -11.92
CA LEU A 74 0.87 -0.18 -12.53
C LEU A 74 0.84 -0.29 -14.05
N ASN A 75 0.56 0.81 -14.72
CA ASN A 75 0.64 0.91 -16.18
C ASN A 75 1.96 1.56 -16.59
N TYR A 76 2.93 0.76 -16.99
CA TYR A 76 4.25 1.23 -17.40
C TYR A 76 4.23 2.21 -18.57
N SER A 77 3.34 2.04 -19.54
CA SER A 77 3.25 2.95 -20.70
C SER A 77 2.72 4.33 -20.31
N SER A 78 1.72 4.39 -19.42
CA SER A 78 1.23 5.67 -18.88
C SER A 78 2.31 6.41 -18.10
N VAL A 79 3.05 5.70 -17.23
CA VAL A 79 4.16 6.32 -16.49
C VAL A 79 5.26 6.79 -17.44
N ALA A 80 5.60 6.01 -18.47
CA ALA A 80 6.60 6.37 -19.46
C ALA A 80 6.23 7.66 -20.22
N GLN A 81 4.96 7.79 -20.58
CA GLN A 81 4.43 8.99 -21.23
C GLN A 81 4.52 10.22 -20.33
N ASP A 82 4.13 10.11 -19.05
CA ASP A 82 4.14 11.22 -18.08
C ASP A 82 5.56 11.69 -17.77
N VAL A 83 6.52 10.76 -17.73
CA VAL A 83 7.92 11.06 -17.41
C VAL A 83 8.71 11.49 -18.65
N GLY A 84 8.30 11.06 -19.84
CA GLY A 84 9.00 11.35 -21.10
C GLY A 84 10.20 10.43 -21.36
N VAL A 85 10.13 9.15 -20.92
CA VAL A 85 11.18 8.15 -21.10
C VAL A 85 10.63 6.85 -21.68
N SER A 86 11.50 5.90 -22.05
CA SER A 86 11.05 4.60 -22.58
C SER A 86 10.40 3.73 -21.50
N ILE A 87 9.50 2.83 -21.92
CA ILE A 87 8.86 1.82 -21.06
C ILE A 87 9.92 0.95 -20.35
N ASP A 88 10.99 0.58 -21.05
CA ASP A 88 12.05 -0.24 -20.48
C ASP A 88 12.83 0.50 -19.39
N THR A 89 12.98 1.82 -19.54
CA THR A 89 13.54 2.68 -18.50
C THR A 89 12.65 2.66 -17.25
N ILE A 90 11.32 2.81 -17.41
CA ILE A 90 10.38 2.76 -16.29
C ILE A 90 10.41 1.39 -15.58
N LYS A 91 10.41 0.27 -16.33
CA LYS A 91 10.52 -1.07 -15.74
C LYS A 91 11.80 -1.22 -14.91
N ARG A 92 12.94 -0.80 -15.44
CA ARG A 92 14.22 -0.83 -14.75
C ARG A 92 14.20 0.03 -13.49
N TRP A 93 13.70 1.25 -13.56
CA TRP A 93 13.61 2.15 -12.42
C TRP A 93 12.62 1.65 -11.34
N THR A 94 11.48 1.06 -11.76
CA THR A 94 10.56 0.40 -10.82
C THR A 94 11.24 -0.74 -10.09
N GLY A 95 12.04 -1.57 -10.78
CA GLY A 95 12.83 -2.63 -10.14
C GLY A 95 13.82 -2.10 -9.10
N ILE A 96 14.44 -0.93 -9.34
CA ILE A 96 15.32 -0.29 -8.37
C ILE A 96 14.53 0.14 -7.13
N LEU A 97 13.39 0.84 -7.28
CA LEU A 97 12.56 1.25 -6.15
C LEU A 97 12.06 0.04 -5.35
N GLN A 98 11.75 -1.07 -6.01
CA GLN A 98 11.32 -2.31 -5.37
C GLN A 98 12.47 -2.95 -4.57
N THR A 99 13.65 -3.09 -5.18
CA THR A 99 14.82 -3.68 -4.51
C THR A 99 15.30 -2.84 -3.34
N SER A 100 15.16 -1.51 -3.42
CA SER A 100 15.51 -0.57 -2.35
C SER A 100 14.41 -0.44 -1.26
N GLY A 101 13.30 -1.18 -1.35
CA GLY A 101 12.23 -1.13 -0.36
C GLY A 101 11.46 0.19 -0.33
N ILE A 102 11.45 0.95 -1.44
CA ILE A 102 10.67 2.19 -1.57
C ILE A 102 9.23 1.89 -2.00
N VAL A 103 9.07 0.90 -2.89
CA VAL A 103 7.77 0.45 -3.36
C VAL A 103 7.60 -1.06 -3.21
N TYR A 104 6.34 -1.49 -3.15
CA TYR A 104 5.94 -2.88 -3.22
C TYR A 104 5.00 -3.10 -4.40
N LEU A 105 5.19 -4.20 -5.14
CA LEU A 105 4.31 -4.61 -6.22
C LEU A 105 3.38 -5.73 -5.75
N LEU A 106 2.17 -5.36 -5.36
CA LEU A 106 1.14 -6.30 -4.94
C LEU A 106 0.60 -7.05 -6.15
N GLN A 107 0.75 -8.38 -6.13
CA GLN A 107 0.34 -9.23 -7.24
C GLN A 107 -1.16 -9.55 -7.19
N PRO A 108 -1.84 -9.72 -8.33
CA PRO A 108 -3.21 -10.20 -8.34
C PRO A 108 -3.28 -11.67 -7.91
N TYR A 109 -4.32 -12.00 -7.14
CA TYR A 109 -4.61 -13.37 -6.75
C TYR A 109 -5.05 -14.22 -7.95
N SER A 110 -4.50 -15.43 -8.05
CA SER A 110 -4.92 -16.42 -9.04
C SER A 110 -4.56 -17.82 -8.54
N ASN A 111 -5.41 -18.80 -8.74
CA ASN A 111 -5.14 -20.20 -8.42
C ASN A 111 -4.03 -20.83 -9.26
N ASN A 112 -3.62 -20.16 -10.33
CA ASN A 112 -2.49 -20.57 -11.15
C ASN A 112 -1.34 -19.57 -10.97
N HIS A 113 -0.27 -20.00 -10.30
CA HIS A 113 0.89 -19.16 -9.99
C HIS A 113 1.52 -18.51 -11.23
N LEU A 114 1.53 -19.19 -12.38
CA LEU A 114 2.04 -18.62 -13.63
C LEU A 114 1.18 -17.46 -14.14
N LYS A 115 -0.15 -17.53 -13.94
CA LYS A 115 -1.06 -16.45 -14.32
C LYS A 115 -0.96 -15.23 -13.42
N ARG A 116 -0.52 -15.39 -12.15
CA ARG A 116 -0.26 -14.26 -11.25
C ARG A 116 0.86 -13.36 -11.78
N ALA A 117 1.92 -13.95 -12.30
CA ALA A 117 3.07 -13.21 -12.84
C ALA A 117 2.78 -12.43 -14.12
N ILE A 118 1.71 -12.76 -14.86
CA ILE A 118 1.37 -12.14 -16.14
C ILE A 118 0.46 -10.93 -16.00
N LYS A 119 -0.37 -10.86 -14.95
CA LYS A 119 -1.32 -9.77 -14.71
C LYS A 119 -0.61 -8.54 -14.13
N THR A 120 -1.17 -7.38 -14.42
CA THR A 120 -0.64 -6.09 -13.93
C THR A 120 -0.74 -6.00 -12.40
N PRO A 121 0.35 -5.77 -11.68
CA PRO A 121 0.32 -5.57 -10.22
C PRO A 121 -0.24 -4.19 -9.86
N LYS A 122 -0.67 -4.04 -8.60
CA LYS A 122 -0.80 -2.73 -7.96
C LYS A 122 0.56 -2.28 -7.40
N ILE A 123 0.81 -0.96 -7.42
CA ILE A 123 2.02 -0.42 -6.81
C ILE A 123 1.67 0.30 -5.52
N TYR A 124 2.47 0.10 -4.47
CA TYR A 124 2.33 0.79 -3.19
C TYR A 124 3.64 1.43 -2.76
N MET A 125 3.58 2.69 -2.32
CA MET A 125 4.67 3.30 -1.57
C MET A 125 4.72 2.67 -0.16
N LEU A 126 5.90 2.23 0.30
CA LEU A 126 6.06 1.63 1.63
C LEU A 126 6.19 2.66 2.76
N ASP A 127 6.39 3.92 2.42
CA ASP A 127 6.37 5.04 3.36
C ASP A 127 5.41 6.13 2.88
N THR A 128 4.35 6.37 3.64
CA THR A 128 3.31 7.33 3.28
C THR A 128 3.76 8.78 3.47
N GLY A 129 4.75 9.04 4.32
CA GLY A 129 5.35 10.36 4.47
C GLY A 129 6.18 10.74 3.24
N LEU A 130 6.98 9.81 2.70
CA LEU A 130 7.65 10.01 1.41
C LEU A 130 6.64 10.21 0.28
N MET A 131 5.55 9.44 0.26
CA MET A 131 4.44 9.61 -0.68
C MET A 131 3.86 11.03 -0.60
N ALA A 132 3.57 11.51 0.62
CA ALA A 132 3.03 12.85 0.87
C ALA A 132 4.00 13.94 0.41
N TRP A 133 5.28 13.79 0.71
CA TRP A 133 6.32 14.75 0.32
C TRP A 133 6.47 14.85 -1.20
N LEU A 134 6.55 13.72 -1.89
CA LEU A 134 6.68 13.66 -3.35
C LEU A 134 5.45 14.26 -4.05
N THR A 135 4.25 14.04 -3.53
CA THR A 135 2.99 14.49 -4.12
C THR A 135 2.49 15.84 -3.57
N LYS A 136 3.31 16.49 -2.71
CA LYS A 136 3.06 17.84 -2.17
C LYS A 136 1.80 17.98 -1.30
N TRP A 137 1.48 16.92 -0.54
CA TRP A 137 0.50 16.98 0.54
C TRP A 137 1.21 17.44 1.82
N LEU A 138 1.19 18.75 2.08
CA LEU A 138 2.10 19.40 3.03
C LEU A 138 1.66 19.29 4.50
N THR A 139 0.41 18.93 4.76
CA THR A 139 -0.10 18.77 6.12
C THR A 139 -1.02 17.55 6.25
N PRO A 140 -1.18 16.97 7.46
CA PRO A 140 -2.12 15.89 7.71
C PRO A 140 -3.56 16.22 7.30
N GLU A 141 -3.99 17.46 7.55
CA GLU A 141 -5.34 17.94 7.25
C GLU A 141 -5.61 17.94 5.73
N THR A 142 -4.61 18.35 4.94
CA THR A 142 -4.76 18.34 3.47
C THR A 142 -4.92 16.93 2.93
N ILE A 143 -4.25 15.92 3.51
CA ILE A 143 -4.46 14.51 3.16
C ILE A 143 -5.85 14.07 3.58
N GLN A 144 -6.22 14.30 4.86
CA GLN A 144 -7.48 13.85 5.44
C GLN A 144 -8.70 14.37 4.68
N GLN A 145 -8.68 15.64 4.25
CA GLN A 145 -9.77 16.30 3.56
C GLN A 145 -9.69 16.19 2.03
N GLY A 146 -8.55 15.73 1.53
CA GLY A 146 -8.27 15.69 0.10
C GLY A 146 -8.91 14.49 -0.61
N ALA A 147 -9.04 14.61 -1.94
CA ALA A 147 -9.62 13.57 -2.79
C ALA A 147 -8.81 12.24 -2.80
N LYS A 148 -7.57 12.25 -2.32
CA LYS A 148 -6.68 11.08 -2.27
C LYS A 148 -6.59 10.44 -0.88
N ASN A 149 -7.43 10.85 0.09
CA ASN A 149 -7.40 10.31 1.45
C ASN A 149 -7.53 8.78 1.49
N GLY A 150 -8.42 8.19 0.67
CA GLY A 150 -8.56 6.74 0.55
C GLY A 150 -7.29 6.06 0.09
N GLN A 151 -6.60 6.63 -0.89
CA GLN A 151 -5.35 6.12 -1.43
C GLN A 151 -4.21 6.14 -0.39
N PHE A 152 -4.11 7.22 0.38
CA PHE A 152 -3.15 7.31 1.48
C PHE A 152 -3.44 6.30 2.59
N PHE A 153 -4.71 6.18 2.97
CA PHE A 153 -5.15 5.26 4.00
C PHE A 153 -4.91 3.80 3.58
N GLU A 154 -5.26 3.44 2.34
CA GLU A 154 -5.01 2.10 1.79
C GLU A 154 -3.51 1.80 1.73
N SER A 155 -2.70 2.74 1.22
CA SER A 155 -1.24 2.58 1.16
C SER A 155 -0.62 2.38 2.54
N PHE A 156 -1.11 3.12 3.54
CA PHE A 156 -0.69 2.97 4.92
C PHE A 156 -1.02 1.56 5.45
N VAL A 157 -2.27 1.12 5.34
CA VAL A 157 -2.71 -0.20 5.82
C VAL A 157 -1.91 -1.33 5.15
N VAL A 158 -1.77 -1.28 3.83
CA VAL A 158 -1.01 -2.30 3.08
C VAL A 158 0.45 -2.30 3.51
N SER A 159 1.07 -1.12 3.69
CA SER A 159 2.47 -1.03 4.12
C SER A 159 2.68 -1.59 5.53
N GLU A 160 1.75 -1.36 6.47
CA GLU A 160 1.84 -1.90 7.84
C GLU A 160 1.73 -3.43 7.86
N ILE A 161 0.81 -3.97 7.06
CA ILE A 161 0.69 -5.43 6.91
C ILE A 161 1.99 -6.03 6.34
N ILE A 162 2.56 -5.43 5.29
CA ILE A 162 3.83 -5.87 4.69
C ILE A 162 4.96 -5.85 5.73
N LYS A 163 5.11 -4.74 6.45
CA LYS A 163 6.14 -4.58 7.49
C LYS A 163 5.96 -5.59 8.62
N SER A 164 4.71 -5.88 9.01
CA SER A 164 4.42 -6.89 10.03
C SER A 164 4.98 -8.26 9.62
N PHE A 165 4.78 -8.70 8.37
CA PHE A 165 5.35 -9.96 7.88
C PHE A 165 6.88 -9.92 7.86
N TYR A 166 7.49 -8.87 7.30
CA TYR A 166 8.95 -8.75 7.26
C TYR A 166 9.59 -8.69 8.64
N ASN A 167 8.96 -8.03 9.61
CA ASN A 167 9.42 -7.99 11.00
C ASN A 167 9.42 -9.37 11.68
N HIS A 168 8.61 -10.30 11.16
CA HIS A 168 8.60 -11.71 11.59
C HIS A 168 9.47 -12.61 10.70
N GLY A 169 10.26 -12.03 9.79
CA GLY A 169 11.15 -12.77 8.88
C GLY A 169 10.41 -13.57 7.80
N MET A 170 9.18 -13.17 7.46
CA MET A 170 8.34 -13.86 6.48
C MET A 170 8.11 -12.99 5.25
N GLU A 171 8.12 -13.60 4.07
CA GLU A 171 7.60 -12.96 2.86
C GLU A 171 6.09 -12.77 2.99
N PRO A 172 5.54 -11.58 2.68
CA PRO A 172 4.11 -11.32 2.79
C PRO A 172 3.30 -12.16 1.79
N PRO A 173 2.47 -13.13 2.23
CA PRO A 173 1.64 -13.95 1.35
C PRO A 173 0.36 -13.19 0.99
N ILE A 174 0.51 -12.00 0.40
CA ILE A 174 -0.58 -11.06 0.14
C ILE A 174 -0.80 -10.82 -1.34
N TYR A 175 -2.04 -10.59 -1.70
CA TYR A 175 -2.52 -10.38 -3.07
C TYR A 175 -3.70 -9.42 -3.05
N PHE A 176 -4.04 -8.82 -4.19
CA PHE A 176 -5.39 -8.28 -4.41
C PHE A 176 -6.17 -9.20 -5.33
N TYR A 177 -7.50 -9.10 -5.33
CA TYR A 177 -8.33 -9.82 -6.30
C TYR A 177 -9.17 -8.85 -7.12
N ARG A 178 -9.21 -9.06 -8.42
CA ARG A 178 -10.06 -8.27 -9.33
C ARG A 178 -10.65 -9.17 -10.39
N ASP A 179 -11.98 -9.08 -10.55
CA ASP A 179 -12.70 -9.83 -11.58
C ASP A 179 -12.72 -9.10 -12.93
N THR A 180 -13.26 -9.75 -13.96
CA THR A 180 -13.40 -9.19 -15.30
C THR A 180 -14.36 -7.99 -15.36
N ASN A 181 -15.26 -7.84 -14.38
CA ASN A 181 -16.18 -6.71 -14.22
C ASN A 181 -15.58 -5.58 -13.39
N GLN A 182 -14.28 -5.65 -13.12
CA GLN A 182 -13.53 -4.68 -12.33
C GLN A 182 -13.94 -4.55 -10.85
N LYS A 183 -14.72 -5.51 -10.33
CA LYS A 183 -14.95 -5.61 -8.90
C LYS A 183 -13.69 -6.10 -8.23
N GLU A 184 -13.33 -5.48 -7.12
CA GLU A 184 -12.04 -5.67 -6.47
C GLU A 184 -12.19 -5.97 -4.98
N ILE A 185 -11.29 -6.81 -4.45
CA ILE A 185 -11.02 -6.97 -3.03
C ILE A 185 -9.64 -6.38 -2.81
N ASP A 186 -9.54 -5.42 -1.90
CA ASP A 186 -8.33 -4.62 -1.69
C ASP A 186 -7.13 -5.48 -1.32
N LEU A 187 -7.31 -6.46 -0.42
CA LEU A 187 -6.24 -7.35 0.01
C LEU A 187 -6.75 -8.75 0.34
N LEU A 188 -5.99 -9.77 -0.03
CA LEU A 188 -6.13 -11.16 0.39
C LEU A 188 -4.83 -11.60 1.06
N ILE A 189 -4.91 -12.19 2.25
CA ILE A 189 -3.79 -12.90 2.86
C ILE A 189 -4.05 -14.40 2.65
N GLU A 190 -3.11 -15.14 2.03
CA GLU A 190 -3.18 -16.58 1.87
C GLU A 190 -2.23 -17.26 2.86
N TYR A 191 -2.76 -17.85 3.90
CA TYR A 191 -1.95 -18.51 4.92
C TYR A 191 -2.59 -19.85 5.34
N ASP A 192 -1.78 -20.91 5.40
CA ASP A 192 -2.20 -22.25 5.78
C ASP A 192 -3.49 -22.72 5.08
N LYS A 193 -3.50 -22.69 3.74
CA LYS A 193 -4.65 -23.02 2.90
C LYS A 193 -5.93 -22.23 3.22
N THR A 194 -5.80 -21.09 3.86
CA THR A 194 -6.92 -20.21 4.22
C THR A 194 -6.71 -18.83 3.60
N ILE A 195 -7.77 -18.29 3.01
CA ILE A 195 -7.81 -16.93 2.48
C ILE A 195 -8.50 -16.02 3.50
N TYR A 196 -7.84 -14.94 3.87
CA TYR A 196 -8.34 -13.89 4.74
C TYR A 196 -8.60 -12.63 3.91
N PRO A 197 -9.87 -12.37 3.52
CA PRO A 197 -10.19 -11.19 2.72
C PRO A 197 -10.27 -9.93 3.58
N ILE A 198 -9.65 -8.85 3.07
CA ILE A 198 -9.57 -7.57 3.74
C ILE A 198 -10.05 -6.48 2.78
N GLU A 199 -10.94 -5.65 3.26
CA GLU A 199 -11.39 -4.41 2.63
C GLU A 199 -10.88 -3.24 3.46
N ILE A 200 -10.44 -2.16 2.80
CA ILE A 200 -9.83 -1.00 3.43
C ILE A 200 -10.69 0.22 3.13
N LYS A 201 -11.27 0.84 4.16
CA LYS A 201 -12.20 1.97 3.97
C LYS A 201 -11.91 3.12 4.92
N VAL A 202 -11.69 4.30 4.34
CA VAL A 202 -11.61 5.56 5.10
C VAL A 202 -13.00 5.91 5.60
N THR A 203 -13.40 5.36 6.72
CA THR A 203 -14.69 5.65 7.35
C THR A 203 -14.65 5.33 8.83
N ALA A 204 -15.42 6.08 9.62
CA ALA A 204 -15.72 5.74 11.01
C ALA A 204 -17.09 5.02 11.15
N ASN A 205 -17.78 4.74 10.04
CA ASN A 205 -19.09 4.08 10.02
C ASN A 205 -19.07 2.84 9.09
N PRO A 206 -18.41 1.74 9.50
CA PRO A 206 -18.33 0.55 8.68
C PRO A 206 -19.71 -0.12 8.53
N THR A 207 -19.98 -0.63 7.33
CA THR A 207 -21.25 -1.32 7.03
C THR A 207 -20.99 -2.61 6.26
N LYS A 208 -21.88 -3.60 6.40
CA LYS A 208 -21.81 -4.88 5.68
C LYS A 208 -21.73 -4.70 4.15
N LYS A 209 -22.33 -3.65 3.60
CA LYS A 209 -22.33 -3.37 2.15
C LYS A 209 -20.92 -3.14 1.60
N MET A 210 -19.99 -2.65 2.43
CA MET A 210 -18.61 -2.38 2.03
C MET A 210 -17.82 -3.64 1.68
N ALA A 211 -18.21 -4.79 2.25
CA ALA A 211 -17.59 -6.09 1.99
C ALA A 211 -18.29 -6.91 0.89
N LYS A 212 -19.15 -6.28 0.06
CA LYS A 212 -19.90 -7.01 -0.98
C LYS A 212 -19.00 -7.71 -1.99
N ALA A 213 -17.79 -7.19 -2.21
CA ALA A 213 -16.83 -7.80 -3.11
C ALA A 213 -16.34 -9.19 -2.63
N PHE A 214 -16.45 -9.53 -1.34
CA PHE A 214 -16.07 -10.84 -0.82
C PHE A 214 -16.92 -11.99 -1.39
N GLU A 215 -18.13 -11.70 -1.90
CA GLU A 215 -18.96 -12.66 -2.61
C GLU A 215 -18.25 -13.24 -3.85
N LEU A 216 -17.26 -12.52 -4.42
CA LEU A 216 -16.46 -12.98 -5.56
C LEU A 216 -15.60 -14.21 -5.21
N LEU A 217 -15.22 -14.36 -3.95
CA LEU A 217 -14.40 -15.49 -3.50
C LEU A 217 -15.12 -16.82 -3.66
N HIS A 218 -16.46 -16.85 -3.58
CA HIS A 218 -17.26 -18.06 -3.81
C HIS A 218 -17.19 -18.55 -5.27
N GLN A 219 -16.72 -17.71 -6.20
CA GLN A 219 -16.54 -18.05 -7.61
C GLN A 219 -15.13 -18.62 -7.90
N LEU A 220 -14.23 -18.55 -6.93
CA LEU A 220 -12.90 -19.15 -7.06
C LEU A 220 -13.04 -20.68 -7.02
N PRO A 221 -12.29 -21.43 -7.83
CA PRO A 221 -12.26 -22.87 -7.72
C PRO A 221 -11.74 -23.27 -6.32
N HIS A 222 -12.60 -23.84 -5.51
CA HIS A 222 -12.33 -24.18 -4.11
C HIS A 222 -11.52 -25.47 -3.92
N ASN A 223 -10.58 -25.74 -4.78
CA ASN A 223 -9.73 -26.91 -4.62
C ASN A 223 -8.84 -26.71 -3.38
N GLU A 224 -9.33 -27.14 -2.23
CA GLU A 224 -8.61 -27.22 -0.94
C GLU A 224 -8.39 -25.91 -0.17
N LEU A 225 -8.95 -24.76 -0.56
CA LEU A 225 -8.83 -23.51 0.18
C LEU A 225 -10.09 -23.20 1.00
N SER A 226 -9.91 -22.83 2.26
CA SER A 226 -10.97 -22.27 3.10
C SER A 226 -10.99 -20.73 3.01
N ILE A 227 -12.15 -20.13 3.28
CA ILE A 227 -12.28 -18.66 3.37
C ILE A 227 -12.59 -18.32 4.82
N ALA A 228 -11.72 -17.53 5.43
CA ALA A 228 -11.89 -17.02 6.78
C ALA A 228 -12.94 -15.90 6.86
N HIS A 229 -13.17 -15.39 8.08
CA HIS A 229 -13.97 -14.19 8.26
C HIS A 229 -13.40 -13.03 7.46
N GLY A 230 -14.29 -12.29 6.79
CA GLY A 230 -13.92 -11.05 6.12
C GLY A 230 -13.62 -9.95 7.13
N THR A 231 -12.67 -9.08 6.80
CA THR A 231 -12.27 -7.98 7.66
C THR A 231 -12.43 -6.66 6.91
N ILE A 232 -13.03 -5.64 7.56
CA ILE A 232 -13.01 -4.25 7.08
C ILE A 232 -12.09 -3.45 8.00
N ILE A 233 -10.94 -2.99 7.51
CA ILE A 233 -10.06 -2.07 8.24
C ILE A 233 -10.59 -0.65 8.04
N ASN A 234 -10.79 0.08 9.14
CA ASN A 234 -11.48 1.37 9.14
C ASN A 234 -11.06 2.25 10.32
N GLN A 235 -11.67 3.45 10.46
CA GLN A 235 -11.39 4.40 11.53
C GLN A 235 -12.41 4.35 12.70
N TYR A 236 -13.33 3.39 12.73
CA TYR A 236 -14.18 3.18 13.89
C TYR A 236 -13.33 2.71 15.08
N PRO A 237 -13.51 3.26 16.29
CA PRO A 237 -12.52 3.07 17.38
C PRO A 237 -12.55 1.69 18.04
N GLN A 238 -13.55 0.86 17.73
CA GLN A 238 -13.75 -0.44 18.38
C GLN A 238 -13.93 -1.55 17.36
N LYS A 239 -13.56 -2.79 17.74
CA LYS A 239 -13.91 -3.99 16.98
C LYS A 239 -15.42 -4.18 16.97
N LEU A 240 -16.00 -4.37 15.78
CA LEU A 240 -17.43 -4.52 15.61
C LEU A 240 -17.74 -5.69 14.66
N TRP A 241 -18.55 -6.65 15.10
CA TRP A 241 -19.08 -7.69 14.23
C TRP A 241 -20.27 -7.16 13.43
N LEU A 242 -20.13 -7.09 12.11
CA LEU A 242 -21.17 -6.63 11.18
C LEU A 242 -22.05 -7.78 10.68
N ALA A 243 -21.55 -9.01 10.75
CA ALA A 243 -22.23 -10.27 10.49
C ALA A 243 -21.45 -11.42 11.14
N GLU A 244 -21.97 -12.64 11.11
CA GLU A 244 -21.33 -13.84 11.66
C GLU A 244 -19.90 -14.06 11.10
N ASN A 245 -19.71 -13.74 9.83
CA ASN A 245 -18.44 -13.92 9.10
C ASN A 245 -17.80 -12.61 8.65
N LEU A 246 -18.14 -11.47 9.26
CA LEU A 246 -17.62 -10.17 8.87
C LEU A 246 -17.33 -9.29 10.10
N VAL A 247 -16.10 -8.88 10.26
CA VAL A 247 -15.64 -8.00 11.33
C VAL A 247 -15.12 -6.68 10.79
N ALA A 248 -15.47 -5.58 11.44
CA ALA A 248 -14.81 -4.29 11.28
C ALA A 248 -13.74 -4.15 12.36
N LEU A 249 -12.51 -3.88 11.94
CA LEU A 249 -11.37 -3.67 12.84
C LEU A 249 -10.86 -2.23 12.74
N PRO A 250 -10.63 -1.58 13.89
CA PRO A 250 -9.91 -0.31 13.93
C PRO A 250 -8.54 -0.42 13.29
N ILE A 251 -8.08 0.63 12.63
CA ILE A 251 -6.70 0.71 12.12
C ILE A 251 -5.64 0.54 13.23
N ALA A 252 -5.99 0.82 14.47
CA ALA A 252 -5.13 0.61 15.63
C ALA A 252 -4.79 -0.87 15.92
N TYR A 253 -5.39 -1.82 15.20
CA TYR A 253 -5.05 -3.25 15.29
C TYR A 253 -3.88 -3.67 14.38
N LEU A 254 -3.34 -2.74 13.56
CA LEU A 254 -2.17 -2.93 12.69
C LEU A 254 -0.84 -2.48 13.37
#